data_6c05a1cbdfcd9c500ac42caa402c689e
#
_entry.id   6c05a1cbdfcd9c500ac42caa402c689e
#
_cell.length_a   1.000
_cell.length_b   1.000
_cell.length_c   1.000
_cell.angle_alpha   90.00
_cell.angle_beta   90.00
_cell.angle_gamma   90.00
#
_symmetry.space_group_name_H-M   'P 1'
#
loop_
_entity.id
_entity.type
_entity.pdbx_description
1 polymer ?
#
loop_
_entity_poly.entity_id
_entity_poly.type
_entity_poly.pdbx_seq_one_letter_code
_entity_poly.pdbx_strand_id
1 'polypeptide(L)'
;MQNTSPRKTRREIGHIAFVVPDIDATIKFLSSLGIQMSLTKSFNPKIRTLFRGKEVNWDCIISRGNLGAIGLELIQPTGEGTPYDQFLKMTGGGIHHISLKGLDIKEEIATMEKSGAKVFSNASIGQDIVATYLEVETIPGVVFELLKGEF
;
A
#
# COMPACT_ATOMS: atom_id res chain seq x y z
N MET A 1 -11.50 -27.08 -25.65
CA MET A 1 -11.25 -25.65 -25.93
C MET A 1 -11.76 -24.83 -24.75
N GLN A 2 -10.86 -24.41 -23.87
CA GLN A 2 -11.23 -23.55 -22.76
C GLN A 2 -11.42 -22.14 -23.32
N ASN A 3 -12.64 -21.66 -23.22
CA ASN A 3 -13.04 -20.32 -23.60
C ASN A 3 -12.47 -19.33 -22.56
N THR A 4 -11.22 -18.88 -22.76
CA THR A 4 -10.65 -17.81 -21.99
C THR A 4 -11.20 -16.50 -22.52
N SER A 5 -12.40 -16.16 -22.05
CA SER A 5 -12.92 -14.81 -22.22
C SER A 5 -11.88 -13.82 -21.66
N PRO A 6 -11.44 -12.81 -22.42
CA PRO A 6 -10.45 -11.86 -21.92
C PRO A 6 -11.06 -11.16 -20.70
N ARG A 7 -10.31 -11.15 -19.59
CA ARG A 7 -10.69 -10.40 -18.39
C ARG A 7 -10.98 -8.95 -18.77
N LYS A 8 -12.24 -8.58 -18.66
CA LYS A 8 -12.74 -7.22 -18.94
C LYS A 8 -12.40 -6.22 -17.83
N THR A 9 -11.43 -6.47 -17.01
CA THR A 9 -11.07 -5.54 -15.92
C THR A 9 -9.82 -4.77 -16.28
N ARG A 10 -10.01 -3.55 -16.70
CA ARG A 10 -8.96 -2.55 -16.81
C ARG A 10 -8.42 -2.31 -15.40
N ARG A 11 -7.15 -2.70 -15.17
CA ARG A 11 -6.51 -2.42 -13.89
C ARG A 11 -6.23 -0.93 -13.80
N GLU A 12 -6.56 -0.38 -12.64
CA GLU A 12 -6.33 1.02 -12.34
C GLU A 12 -5.45 1.13 -11.10
N ILE A 13 -4.60 2.15 -11.07
CA ILE A 13 -3.86 2.51 -9.88
C ILE A 13 -4.84 3.20 -8.93
N GLY A 14 -4.92 2.71 -7.70
CA GLY A 14 -5.67 3.34 -6.63
C GLY A 14 -4.89 4.50 -6.05
N HIS A 15 -3.68 4.22 -5.57
CA HIS A 15 -2.77 5.22 -5.05
C HIS A 15 -1.31 4.81 -5.20
N ILE A 16 -0.45 5.80 -5.04
CA ILE A 16 0.99 5.61 -4.85
C ILE A 16 1.31 6.05 -3.43
N ALA A 17 1.97 5.18 -2.66
CA ALA A 17 2.34 5.45 -1.29
C ALA A 17 3.82 5.80 -1.15
N PHE A 18 4.08 6.84 -0.39
CA PHE A 18 5.41 7.32 -0.04
C PHE A 18 5.63 7.15 1.45
N VAL A 19 6.74 6.56 1.82
CA VAL A 19 7.25 6.62 3.19
C VAL A 19 8.16 7.84 3.30
N VAL A 20 7.88 8.68 4.27
CA VAL A 20 8.56 9.97 4.42
C VAL A 20 9.06 10.16 5.86
N PRO A 21 10.20 10.84 6.06
CA PRO A 21 10.73 11.11 7.40
C PRO A 21 9.96 12.21 8.13
N ASP A 22 9.34 13.13 7.39
CA ASP A 22 8.59 14.28 7.94
C ASP A 22 7.36 14.53 7.05
N ILE A 23 6.22 14.10 7.56
CA ILE A 23 4.95 14.17 6.81
C ILE A 23 4.45 15.62 6.68
N ASP A 24 4.66 16.45 7.70
CA ASP A 24 4.19 17.84 7.68
C ASP A 24 4.99 18.68 6.68
N ALA A 25 6.31 18.50 6.65
CA ALA A 25 7.16 19.12 5.64
C ALA A 25 6.79 18.68 4.22
N THR A 26 6.47 17.39 4.06
CA THR A 26 6.05 16.84 2.75
C THR A 26 4.70 17.40 2.32
N ILE A 27 3.71 17.47 3.22
CA ILE A 27 2.41 18.08 2.94
C ILE A 27 2.57 19.54 2.52
N LYS A 28 3.41 20.29 3.23
CA LYS A 28 3.69 21.70 2.89
C LYS A 28 4.28 21.85 1.50
N PHE A 29 5.22 20.98 1.13
CA PHE A 29 5.79 20.94 -0.20
C PHE A 29 4.74 20.63 -1.27
N LEU A 30 3.94 19.57 -1.08
CA LEU A 30 2.88 19.20 -2.03
C LEU A 30 1.83 20.29 -2.18
N SER A 31 1.46 20.96 -1.08
CA SER A 31 0.54 22.09 -1.11
C SER A 31 1.07 23.25 -1.97
N SER A 32 2.38 23.48 -1.98
CA SER A 32 2.99 24.50 -2.84
C SER A 32 2.87 24.18 -4.33
N LEU A 33 2.66 22.90 -4.67
CA LEU A 33 2.37 22.43 -6.02
C LEU A 33 0.87 22.39 -6.36
N GLY A 34 0.02 22.83 -5.43
CA GLY A 34 -1.44 22.78 -5.60
C GLY A 34 -2.06 21.41 -5.27
N ILE A 35 -1.30 20.49 -4.70
CA ILE A 35 -1.79 19.16 -4.30
C ILE A 35 -2.30 19.25 -2.86
N GLN A 36 -3.60 19.02 -2.68
CA GLN A 36 -4.23 19.06 -1.36
C GLN A 36 -4.16 17.69 -0.69
N MET A 37 -3.62 17.67 0.51
CA MET A 37 -3.55 16.48 1.35
C MET A 37 -4.52 16.60 2.53
N SER A 38 -5.08 15.46 2.98
CA SER A 38 -5.91 15.42 4.19
C SER A 38 -5.09 15.71 5.45
N LEU A 39 -5.78 15.98 6.55
CA LEU A 39 -5.14 15.99 7.86
C LEU A 39 -4.55 14.62 8.17
N THR A 40 -3.40 14.61 8.82
CA THR A 40 -2.73 13.38 9.26
C THR A 40 -3.59 12.62 10.27
N LYS A 41 -3.59 11.29 10.16
CA LYS A 41 -4.32 10.38 11.05
C LYS A 41 -3.41 9.27 11.50
N SER A 42 -3.58 8.86 12.75
CA SER A 42 -2.96 7.62 13.23
C SER A 42 -3.54 6.40 12.51
N PHE A 43 -2.72 5.37 12.39
CA PHE A 43 -3.17 4.09 11.83
C PHE A 43 -4.28 3.48 12.71
N ASN A 44 -5.24 2.78 12.07
CA ASN A 44 -6.35 2.17 12.80
C ASN A 44 -5.85 1.00 13.68
N PRO A 45 -5.98 1.09 15.03
CA PRO A 45 -5.47 0.08 15.94
C PRO A 45 -6.18 -1.29 15.85
N LYS A 46 -7.32 -1.37 15.18
CA LYS A 46 -8.03 -2.64 14.93
C LYS A 46 -7.42 -3.48 13.82
N ILE A 47 -6.53 -2.89 13.02
CA ILE A 47 -5.88 -3.61 11.94
C ILE A 47 -4.73 -4.43 12.50
N ARG A 48 -4.81 -5.74 12.27
CA ARG A 48 -3.72 -6.68 12.57
C ARG A 48 -2.93 -6.91 11.31
N THR A 49 -1.62 -6.86 11.41
CA THR A 49 -0.75 -7.06 10.26
C THR A 49 0.21 -8.20 10.50
N LEU A 50 0.27 -9.09 9.52
CA LEU A 50 1.31 -10.11 9.42
C LEU A 50 2.32 -9.65 8.37
N PHE A 51 3.57 -9.55 8.78
CA PHE A 51 4.69 -9.24 7.91
C PHE A 51 5.68 -10.40 7.95
N ARG A 52 5.88 -11.06 6.79
CA ARG A 52 6.71 -12.27 6.68
C ARG A 52 6.39 -13.32 7.75
N GLY A 53 5.08 -13.54 7.99
CA GLY A 53 4.56 -14.50 8.95
C GLY A 53 4.62 -14.08 10.42
N LYS A 54 5.06 -12.88 10.73
CA LYS A 54 5.10 -12.34 12.11
C LYS A 54 4.10 -11.21 12.26
N GLU A 55 3.40 -11.20 13.40
CA GLU A 55 2.55 -10.06 13.75
C GLU A 55 3.42 -8.84 14.07
N VAL A 56 3.11 -7.71 13.43
CA VAL A 56 3.82 -6.45 13.61
C VAL A 56 2.83 -5.32 13.87
N ASN A 57 3.29 -4.30 14.61
CA ASN A 57 2.59 -3.05 14.74
C ASN A 57 2.90 -2.16 13.55
N TRP A 58 1.87 -1.43 13.10
CA TRP A 58 2.00 -0.43 12.05
C TRP A 58 1.86 0.96 12.66
N ASP A 59 2.71 1.26 13.64
CA ASP A 59 2.71 2.57 14.26
C ASP A 59 3.18 3.61 13.25
N CYS A 60 2.24 4.31 12.67
CA CYS A 60 2.48 5.35 11.69
C CYS A 60 1.36 6.38 11.69
N ILE A 61 1.64 7.53 11.15
CA ILE A 61 0.65 8.52 10.75
C ILE A 61 0.58 8.57 9.23
N ILE A 62 -0.62 8.76 8.73
CA ILE A 62 -0.91 8.79 7.30
C ILE A 62 -1.63 10.06 6.89
N SER A 63 -1.40 10.49 5.66
CA SER A 63 -2.16 11.54 5.01
C SER A 63 -2.49 11.10 3.59
N ARG A 64 -3.64 11.49 3.08
CA ARG A 64 -4.13 11.11 1.77
C ARG A 64 -4.55 12.31 0.95
N GLY A 65 -4.33 12.22 -0.35
CA GLY A 65 -4.71 13.22 -1.32
C GLY A 65 -4.82 12.62 -2.70
N ASN A 66 -4.97 13.46 -3.70
CA ASN A 66 -5.09 13.01 -5.09
C ASN A 66 -4.25 13.88 -6.03
N LEU A 67 -3.69 13.23 -7.03
CA LEU A 67 -3.10 13.86 -8.20
C LEU A 67 -3.87 13.42 -9.43
N GLY A 68 -4.85 14.21 -9.83
CA GLY A 68 -5.83 13.82 -10.84
C GLY A 68 -6.63 12.60 -10.37
N ALA A 69 -6.63 11.52 -11.14
CA ALA A 69 -7.34 10.27 -10.83
C ALA A 69 -6.53 9.32 -9.93
N ILE A 70 -5.28 9.63 -9.63
CA ILE A 70 -4.39 8.78 -8.83
C ILE A 70 -4.37 9.30 -7.40
N GLY A 71 -4.63 8.41 -6.44
CA GLY A 71 -4.47 8.71 -5.02
C GLY A 71 -3.00 8.82 -4.63
N LEU A 72 -2.71 9.68 -3.66
CA LEU A 72 -1.41 9.78 -3.00
C LEU A 72 -1.58 9.41 -1.53
N GLU A 73 -0.69 8.58 -1.00
CA GLU A 73 -0.62 8.28 0.42
C GLU A 73 0.77 8.63 0.95
N LEU A 74 0.81 9.41 2.01
CA LEU A 74 2.03 9.66 2.76
C LEU A 74 1.98 8.86 4.06
N ILE A 75 3.09 8.22 4.39
CA ILE A 75 3.24 7.38 5.57
C ILE A 75 4.50 7.82 6.31
N GLN A 76 4.33 8.23 7.57
CA GLN A 76 5.46 8.46 8.46
C GLN A 76 5.41 7.42 9.58
N PRO A 77 6.42 6.54 9.69
CA PRO A 77 6.50 5.61 10.83
C PRO A 77 6.70 6.39 12.13
N THR A 78 6.00 5.96 13.17
CA THR A 78 6.10 6.54 14.54
C THR A 78 6.65 5.54 15.54
N GLY A 79 6.77 4.25 15.15
CA GLY A 79 7.33 3.17 15.95
C GLY A 79 8.57 2.57 15.32
N GLU A 80 9.42 1.98 16.15
CA GLU A 80 10.62 1.27 15.70
C GLU A 80 10.30 -0.17 15.27
N GLY A 81 11.09 -0.67 14.31
CA GLY A 81 11.00 -2.07 13.85
C GLY A 81 9.78 -2.40 13.00
N THR A 82 8.95 -1.42 12.66
CA THR A 82 7.86 -1.62 11.69
C THR A 82 8.43 -1.76 10.27
N PRO A 83 7.69 -2.38 9.32
CA PRO A 83 8.14 -2.44 7.94
C PRO A 83 8.42 -1.08 7.32
N TYR A 84 7.64 -0.06 7.66
CA TYR A 84 7.87 1.30 7.19
C TYR A 84 9.10 1.96 7.82
N ASP A 85 9.35 1.73 9.12
CA ASP A 85 10.57 2.18 9.79
C ASP A 85 11.81 1.53 9.17
N GLN A 86 11.75 0.22 8.91
CA GLN A 86 12.85 -0.48 8.23
C GLN A 86 13.10 0.07 6.83
N PHE A 87 12.03 0.30 6.05
CA PHE A 87 12.13 0.91 4.72
C PHE A 87 12.77 2.30 4.80
N LEU A 88 12.33 3.14 5.72
CA LEU A 88 12.88 4.48 5.92
C LEU A 88 14.37 4.46 6.28
N LYS A 89 14.77 3.57 7.19
CA LYS A 89 16.17 3.38 7.59
C LYS A 89 17.05 2.90 6.44
N MET A 90 16.52 2.02 5.58
CA MET A 90 17.27 1.46 4.46
C MET A 90 17.38 2.41 3.27
N THR A 91 16.37 3.22 3.01
CA THR A 91 16.24 4.01 1.77
C THR A 91 16.29 5.52 1.97
N GLY A 92 16.08 5.99 3.19
CA GLY A 92 15.86 7.42 3.48
C GLY A 92 14.46 7.91 3.13
N GLY A 93 13.56 7.03 2.67
CA GLY A 93 12.22 7.32 2.22
C GLY A 93 12.06 7.19 0.70
N GLY A 94 10.85 7.42 0.22
CA GLY A 94 10.51 7.33 -1.19
C GLY A 94 9.26 6.51 -1.46
N ILE A 95 9.06 6.06 -2.69
CA ILE A 95 7.91 5.24 -3.08
C ILE A 95 8.02 3.88 -2.42
N HIS A 96 6.99 3.51 -1.63
CA HIS A 96 6.92 2.22 -0.96
C HIS A 96 6.08 1.22 -1.75
N HIS A 97 4.87 1.60 -2.18
CA HIS A 97 4.00 0.70 -2.93
C HIS A 97 3.09 1.41 -3.93
N ILE A 98 2.58 0.62 -4.86
CA ILE A 98 1.55 0.99 -5.82
C ILE A 98 0.32 0.16 -5.49
N SER A 99 -0.78 0.81 -5.14
CA SER A 99 -2.06 0.15 -4.88
C SER A 99 -2.87 -0.01 -6.15
N LEU A 100 -3.45 -1.19 -6.31
CA LEU A 100 -4.33 -1.52 -7.43
C LEU A 100 -5.78 -1.53 -6.98
N LYS A 101 -6.65 -0.86 -7.76
CA LYS A 101 -8.09 -0.75 -7.46
C LYS A 101 -8.84 -2.05 -7.68
N GLY A 102 -9.77 -2.23 -6.80
CA GLY A 102 -11.12 -2.77 -6.98
C GLY A 102 -11.28 -4.17 -7.49
N LEU A 103 -10.96 -5.19 -6.65
CA LEU A 103 -11.22 -6.56 -7.04
C LEU A 103 -11.39 -7.42 -5.79
N ASP A 104 -11.93 -8.61 -5.96
CA ASP A 104 -11.90 -9.60 -4.89
C ASP A 104 -10.45 -9.94 -4.56
N ILE A 105 -9.99 -9.53 -3.36
CA ILE A 105 -8.60 -9.70 -2.94
C ILE A 105 -8.17 -11.16 -3.02
N LYS A 106 -9.02 -12.11 -2.63
CA LYS A 106 -8.68 -13.53 -2.63
C LYS A 106 -8.46 -14.06 -4.05
N GLU A 107 -9.33 -13.68 -4.98
CA GLU A 107 -9.20 -14.05 -6.40
C GLU A 107 -7.96 -13.43 -7.02
N GLU A 108 -7.69 -12.17 -6.69
CA GLU A 108 -6.52 -11.46 -7.22
C GLU A 108 -5.20 -12.02 -6.66
N ILE A 109 -5.11 -12.31 -5.37
CA ILE A 109 -3.95 -12.96 -4.77
C ILE A 109 -3.64 -14.26 -5.55
N ALA A 110 -4.65 -15.13 -5.68
CA ALA A 110 -4.48 -16.41 -6.37
C ALA A 110 -3.99 -16.24 -7.81
N THR A 111 -4.48 -15.22 -8.50
CA THR A 111 -4.07 -14.91 -9.87
C THR A 111 -2.64 -14.39 -9.94
N MET A 112 -2.26 -13.48 -9.06
CA MET A 112 -0.93 -12.89 -9.04
C MET A 112 0.12 -13.91 -8.60
N GLU A 113 -0.20 -14.77 -7.63
CA GLU A 113 0.69 -15.86 -7.20
C GLU A 113 0.97 -16.85 -8.33
N LYS A 114 -0.04 -17.20 -9.13
CA LYS A 114 0.15 -18.03 -10.33
C LYS A 114 1.09 -17.37 -11.35
N SER A 115 1.19 -16.07 -11.35
CA SER A 115 2.08 -15.29 -12.21
C SER A 115 3.44 -14.98 -11.58
N GLY A 116 3.75 -15.59 -10.42
CA GLY A 116 5.04 -15.48 -9.75
C GLY A 116 5.14 -14.39 -8.68
N ALA A 117 4.03 -13.74 -8.32
CA ALA A 117 4.01 -12.84 -7.19
C ALA A 117 4.07 -13.60 -5.87
N LYS A 118 4.68 -12.98 -4.85
CA LYS A 118 4.77 -13.51 -3.49
C LYS A 118 4.12 -12.54 -2.51
N VAL A 119 3.13 -13.01 -1.76
CA VAL A 119 2.56 -12.26 -0.65
C VAL A 119 3.55 -12.26 0.51
N PHE A 120 3.91 -11.08 1.00
CA PHE A 120 4.78 -10.96 2.16
C PHE A 120 4.14 -10.24 3.35
N SER A 121 3.00 -9.59 3.14
CA SER A 121 2.27 -8.93 4.23
C SER A 121 0.77 -8.93 3.96
N ASN A 122 -0.01 -9.14 5.02
CA ASN A 122 -1.45 -9.00 5.03
C ASN A 122 -1.88 -8.14 6.21
N ALA A 123 -2.80 -7.22 5.95
CA ALA A 123 -3.51 -6.49 6.98
C ALA A 123 -4.96 -6.99 7.05
N SER A 124 -5.47 -7.22 8.25
CA SER A 124 -6.81 -7.76 8.45
C SER A 124 -7.55 -7.06 9.60
N ILE A 125 -8.87 -7.05 9.49
CA ILE A 125 -9.78 -6.70 10.58
C ILE A 125 -10.63 -7.92 10.85
N GLY A 126 -10.47 -8.52 12.03
CA GLY A 126 -11.06 -9.83 12.31
C GLY A 126 -10.50 -10.89 11.35
N GLN A 127 -11.39 -11.54 10.59
CA GLN A 127 -11.03 -12.57 9.60
C GLN A 127 -10.92 -12.00 8.16
N ASP A 128 -11.27 -10.72 7.97
CA ASP A 128 -11.26 -10.09 6.66
C ASP A 128 -9.90 -9.49 6.34
N ILE A 129 -9.27 -9.94 5.24
CA ILE A 129 -8.09 -9.28 4.68
C ILE A 129 -8.55 -7.96 4.05
N VAL A 130 -8.01 -6.85 4.53
CA VAL A 130 -8.31 -5.51 4.02
C VAL A 130 -7.24 -4.95 3.11
N ALA A 131 -5.99 -5.43 3.25
CA ALA A 131 -4.89 -5.10 2.37
C ALA A 131 -3.90 -6.26 2.28
N THR A 132 -3.29 -6.42 1.13
CA THR A 132 -2.26 -7.43 0.87
C THR A 132 -1.13 -6.79 0.08
N TYR A 133 0.09 -7.06 0.49
CA TYR A 133 1.31 -6.60 -0.18
C TYR A 133 2.01 -7.76 -0.85
N LEU A 134 2.34 -7.58 -2.13
CA LEU A 134 3.00 -8.58 -2.97
C LEU A 134 4.26 -8.00 -3.60
N GLU A 135 5.24 -8.85 -3.79
CA GLU A 135 6.46 -8.56 -4.54
C GLU A 135 6.63 -9.55 -5.71
N VAL A 136 7.31 -9.12 -6.75
CA VAL A 136 7.58 -9.92 -7.96
C VAL A 136 9.06 -9.82 -8.31
N GLU A 137 9.72 -10.96 -8.49
CA GLU A 137 11.17 -10.99 -8.79
C GLU A 137 11.53 -10.26 -10.09
N THR A 138 10.64 -10.26 -11.09
CA THR A 138 10.85 -9.62 -12.38
C THR A 138 10.79 -8.08 -12.33
N ILE A 139 10.28 -7.53 -11.22
CA ILE A 139 10.23 -6.08 -10.98
C ILE A 139 10.79 -5.83 -9.57
N PRO A 140 12.10 -5.98 -9.37
CA PRO A 140 12.71 -5.88 -8.04
C PRO A 140 12.51 -4.48 -7.46
N GLY A 141 12.22 -4.42 -6.16
CA GLY A 141 12.01 -3.17 -5.44
C GLY A 141 10.63 -2.53 -5.61
N VAL A 142 9.74 -3.13 -6.39
CA VAL A 142 8.35 -2.66 -6.50
C VAL A 142 7.43 -3.55 -5.66
N VAL A 143 6.65 -2.92 -4.79
CA VAL A 143 5.62 -3.56 -3.99
C VAL A 143 4.25 -3.19 -4.56
N PHE A 144 3.41 -4.18 -4.80
CA PHE A 144 2.01 -3.97 -5.14
C PHE A 144 1.15 -4.18 -3.91
N GLU A 145 0.14 -3.33 -3.75
CA GLU A 145 -0.91 -3.49 -2.76
C GLU A 145 -2.23 -3.81 -3.43
N LEU A 146 -2.95 -4.77 -2.87
CA LEU A 146 -4.35 -5.00 -3.15
C LEU A 146 -5.14 -4.51 -1.94
N LEU A 147 -5.98 -3.50 -2.13
CA LEU A 147 -6.75 -2.87 -1.07
C LEU A 147 -8.24 -3.17 -1.24
N LYS A 148 -8.90 -3.58 -0.15
CA LYS A 148 -10.35 -3.76 -0.11
C LYS A 148 -11.02 -2.41 0.08
N GLY A 149 -11.84 -2.01 -0.88
CA GLY A 149 -12.54 -0.74 -0.86
C GLY A 149 -11.83 0.36 -1.65
N GLU A 150 -12.31 1.57 -1.50
CA GLU A 150 -11.77 2.76 -2.13
C GLU A 150 -10.79 3.50 -1.20
N PHE A 151 -9.88 4.19 -1.84
CA PHE A 151 -8.91 5.06 -1.19
C PHE A 151 -9.58 6.38 -0.76
#